data_cfbb4a1cc85eddb79f15bd6cd991be07
#
_entry.id   cfbb4a1cc85eddb79f15bd6cd991be07
#
_cell.length_a   1.000
_cell.length_b   1.000
_cell.length_c   1.000
_cell.angle_alpha   90.00
_cell.angle_beta   90.00
_cell.angle_gamma   90.00
#
_symmetry.space_group_name_H-M   'P 1'
#
loop_
_entity.id
_entity.type
_entity.pdbx_description
1 polymer ?
#
loop_
_entity_poly.entity_id
_entity_poly.type
_entity_poly.pdbx_seq_one_letter_code
_entity_poly.pdbx_strand_id
1 'polypeptide(L)'
;PTPLVLSAGVEMGEVYPNSAFSYDFTVTPALPEGLSIDTNTGKISGRVASLLPSATYSIQAKKVSGGVSTAVVTLSVEACTGGKSLITLVAFTDSWPSEGSYKLHRGKAMSGEVVSSVSAFKVANGLNYGDFCVAHGLYALELLDSRKDGWKNPAGWWLTVDLGEMIFDMGQMPSKVDRMSTVFSSLLPFQVEVDEWKLFN
;
A
#
# COMPACT_ATOMS: atom_id res chain seq x y z
N PRO A 1 -25.46 -7.97 -1.11
CA PRO A 1 -24.17 -8.52 -1.53
C PRO A 1 -23.04 -7.75 -0.84
N THR A 2 -22.04 -8.47 -0.36
CA THR A 2 -20.87 -7.85 0.27
C THR A 2 -20.05 -7.16 -0.83
N PRO A 3 -19.64 -5.89 -0.66
CA PRO A 3 -18.75 -5.23 -1.61
C PRO A 3 -17.45 -6.01 -1.78
N LEU A 4 -16.94 -6.08 -3.01
CA LEU A 4 -15.64 -6.64 -3.32
C LEU A 4 -14.60 -5.52 -3.22
N VAL A 5 -13.78 -5.56 -2.18
CA VAL A 5 -12.72 -4.58 -1.95
C VAL A 5 -11.38 -5.25 -2.29
N LEU A 6 -10.68 -4.71 -3.27
CA LEU A 6 -9.40 -5.22 -3.76
C LEU A 6 -8.25 -4.32 -3.30
N SER A 7 -7.07 -4.88 -3.15
CA SER A 7 -5.84 -4.11 -2.97
C SER A 7 -5.19 -3.84 -4.33
N ALA A 8 -4.77 -2.60 -4.57
CA ALA A 8 -4.07 -2.24 -5.81
C ALA A 8 -2.76 -3.05 -5.96
N GLY A 9 -2.54 -3.54 -7.17
CA GLY A 9 -1.35 -4.34 -7.49
C GLY A 9 -1.33 -5.76 -6.95
N VAL A 10 -2.36 -6.21 -6.23
CA VAL A 10 -2.48 -7.56 -5.69
C VAL A 10 -3.41 -8.39 -6.58
N GLU A 11 -3.00 -9.62 -6.88
CA GLU A 11 -3.85 -10.58 -7.59
C GLU A 11 -5.06 -10.92 -6.71
N MET A 12 -6.26 -10.73 -7.24
CA MET A 12 -7.46 -11.14 -6.53
C MET A 12 -7.62 -12.65 -6.57
N GLY A 13 -8.17 -13.23 -5.52
CA GLY A 13 -8.63 -14.61 -5.55
C GLY A 13 -9.73 -14.80 -6.60
N GLU A 14 -9.90 -16.02 -7.05
CA GLU A 14 -10.97 -16.36 -8.00
C GLU A 14 -12.35 -16.22 -7.36
N VAL A 15 -13.22 -15.42 -7.96
CA VAL A 15 -14.60 -15.24 -7.52
C VAL A 15 -15.52 -15.89 -8.53
N TYR A 16 -16.33 -16.82 -8.07
CA TYR A 16 -17.29 -17.55 -8.88
C TYR A 16 -18.74 -17.15 -8.57
N PRO A 17 -19.63 -17.11 -9.56
CA PRO A 17 -21.04 -16.95 -9.29
C PRO A 17 -21.58 -18.20 -8.60
N ASN A 18 -22.49 -18.03 -7.66
CA ASN A 18 -23.22 -19.14 -7.05
C ASN A 18 -24.36 -19.62 -7.98
N SER A 19 -23.98 -20.11 -9.18
CA SER A 19 -24.94 -20.46 -10.24
C SER A 19 -24.41 -21.60 -11.09
N ALA A 20 -24.76 -22.83 -10.70
CA ALA A 20 -24.32 -24.05 -11.40
C ALA A 20 -24.97 -24.23 -12.80
N PHE A 21 -25.98 -23.43 -13.17
CA PHE A 21 -26.79 -23.64 -14.37
C PHE A 21 -26.92 -22.36 -15.23
N SER A 22 -25.85 -21.57 -15.28
CA SER A 22 -25.80 -20.37 -16.10
C SER A 22 -24.56 -20.38 -17.00
N TYR A 23 -24.65 -19.73 -18.14
CA TYR A 23 -23.60 -19.56 -19.12
C TYR A 23 -23.73 -18.22 -19.84
N ASP A 24 -22.78 -17.90 -20.71
CA ASP A 24 -22.77 -16.66 -21.48
C ASP A 24 -22.83 -15.42 -20.59
N PHE A 25 -21.85 -15.35 -19.68
CA PHE A 25 -21.74 -14.27 -18.71
C PHE A 25 -21.27 -12.98 -19.37
N THR A 26 -21.93 -11.88 -19.07
CA THR A 26 -21.56 -10.53 -19.51
C THR A 26 -21.57 -9.59 -18.32
N VAL A 27 -20.81 -8.50 -18.40
CA VAL A 27 -20.74 -7.49 -17.34
C VAL A 27 -20.90 -6.08 -17.92
N THR A 28 -21.65 -5.25 -17.23
CA THR A 28 -21.89 -3.86 -17.61
C THR A 28 -21.84 -2.96 -16.36
N PRO A 29 -21.10 -1.83 -16.38
CA PRO A 29 -20.08 -1.48 -17.38
C PRO A 29 -18.93 -2.49 -17.47
N ALA A 30 -18.01 -2.31 -18.41
CA ALA A 30 -16.81 -3.15 -18.50
C ALA A 30 -16.03 -3.13 -17.17
N LEU A 31 -15.46 -4.28 -16.79
CA LEU A 31 -14.58 -4.36 -15.60
C LEU A 31 -13.36 -3.44 -15.76
N PRO A 32 -12.78 -2.98 -14.65
CA PRO A 32 -11.53 -2.24 -14.67
C PRO A 32 -10.43 -2.98 -15.39
N GLU A 33 -9.51 -2.23 -15.98
CA GLU A 33 -8.31 -2.80 -16.61
C GLU A 33 -7.55 -3.71 -15.64
N GLY A 34 -7.19 -4.90 -16.10
CA GLY A 34 -6.54 -5.93 -15.31
C GLY A 34 -7.50 -6.97 -14.71
N LEU A 35 -8.81 -6.75 -14.73
CA LEU A 35 -9.81 -7.78 -14.40
C LEU A 35 -10.48 -8.32 -15.65
N SER A 36 -10.83 -9.60 -15.58
CA SER A 36 -11.58 -10.29 -16.63
C SER A 36 -12.69 -11.15 -16.05
N ILE A 37 -13.73 -11.37 -16.86
CA ILE A 37 -14.78 -12.33 -16.57
C ILE A 37 -14.73 -13.46 -17.63
N ASP A 38 -14.69 -14.69 -17.19
CA ASP A 38 -14.81 -15.85 -18.06
C ASP A 38 -16.30 -15.98 -18.47
N THR A 39 -16.57 -15.86 -19.76
CA THR A 39 -17.94 -15.87 -20.29
C THR A 39 -18.67 -17.21 -20.13
N ASN A 40 -17.94 -18.31 -19.96
CA ASN A 40 -18.54 -19.63 -19.78
C ASN A 40 -18.83 -19.94 -18.31
N THR A 41 -17.94 -19.53 -17.42
CA THR A 41 -18.03 -19.90 -15.99
C THR A 41 -18.47 -18.74 -15.09
N GLY A 42 -18.41 -17.49 -15.59
CA GLY A 42 -18.66 -16.30 -14.81
C GLY A 42 -17.56 -15.98 -13.79
N LYS A 43 -16.42 -16.70 -13.85
CA LYS A 43 -15.28 -16.45 -12.98
C LYS A 43 -14.71 -15.06 -13.24
N ILE A 44 -14.55 -14.27 -12.18
CA ILE A 44 -13.82 -13.00 -12.22
C ILE A 44 -12.45 -13.23 -11.59
N SER A 45 -11.40 -12.76 -12.26
CA SER A 45 -10.02 -12.87 -11.81
C SER A 45 -9.14 -11.77 -12.41
N GLY A 46 -7.93 -11.61 -11.88
CA GLY A 46 -6.94 -10.67 -12.36
C GLY A 46 -6.45 -9.69 -11.28
N ARG A 47 -5.77 -8.64 -11.70
CA ARG A 47 -5.12 -7.66 -10.84
C ARG A 47 -5.33 -6.25 -11.37
N VAL A 48 -5.83 -5.35 -10.54
CA VAL A 48 -5.96 -3.91 -10.86
C VAL A 48 -4.78 -3.16 -10.27
N ALA A 49 -4.07 -2.41 -11.09
CA ALA A 49 -2.89 -1.66 -10.66
C ALA A 49 -3.23 -0.27 -10.08
N SER A 50 -4.41 0.29 -10.43
CA SER A 50 -4.80 1.65 -10.06
C SER A 50 -5.88 1.66 -8.98
N LEU A 51 -5.88 2.70 -8.16
CA LEU A 51 -6.97 2.95 -7.20
C LEU A 51 -8.27 3.26 -7.96
N LEU A 52 -9.37 2.71 -7.48
CA LEU A 52 -10.69 2.95 -8.07
C LEU A 52 -11.73 3.20 -6.97
N PRO A 53 -12.53 4.26 -7.09
CA PRO A 53 -13.65 4.47 -6.21
C PRO A 53 -14.66 3.34 -6.34
N SER A 54 -15.50 3.17 -5.34
CA SER A 54 -16.57 2.17 -5.35
C SER A 54 -17.50 2.38 -6.54
N ALA A 55 -17.64 1.35 -7.36
CA ALA A 55 -18.52 1.33 -8.54
C ALA A 55 -19.33 0.05 -8.60
N THR A 56 -20.48 0.12 -9.26
CA THR A 56 -21.43 -0.99 -9.34
C THR A 56 -21.41 -1.57 -10.75
N TYR A 57 -21.35 -2.90 -10.81
CA TYR A 57 -21.32 -3.69 -12.04
C TYR A 57 -22.50 -4.66 -12.07
N SER A 58 -23.21 -4.69 -13.18
CA SER A 58 -24.30 -5.64 -13.43
C SER A 58 -23.77 -6.82 -14.23
N ILE A 59 -23.85 -8.01 -13.66
CA ILE A 59 -23.45 -9.26 -14.31
C ILE A 59 -24.72 -9.97 -14.75
N GLN A 60 -24.82 -10.31 -16.03
CA GLN A 60 -25.93 -11.06 -16.61
C GLN A 60 -25.44 -12.41 -17.13
N ALA A 61 -26.27 -13.41 -17.00
CA ALA A 61 -26.00 -14.75 -17.51
C ALA A 61 -27.29 -15.40 -18.06
N LYS A 62 -27.14 -16.20 -19.10
CA LYS A 62 -28.26 -17.03 -19.61
C LYS A 62 -28.43 -18.26 -18.75
N LYS A 63 -29.66 -18.63 -18.45
CA LYS A 63 -29.99 -19.87 -17.73
C LYS A 63 -30.20 -21.02 -18.70
N VAL A 64 -29.77 -22.21 -18.35
CA VAL A 64 -30.03 -23.43 -19.13
C VAL A 64 -31.52 -23.69 -19.22
N SER A 65 -32.31 -23.32 -18.21
CA SER A 65 -33.78 -23.41 -18.19
C SER A 65 -34.50 -22.34 -19.02
N GLY A 66 -33.74 -21.45 -19.67
CA GLY A 66 -34.27 -20.28 -20.39
C GLY A 66 -34.31 -19.00 -19.51
N GLY A 67 -34.27 -17.85 -20.17
CA GLY A 67 -34.23 -16.53 -19.53
C GLY A 67 -32.87 -16.08 -19.11
N VAL A 68 -32.82 -14.91 -18.45
CA VAL A 68 -31.59 -14.23 -17.98
C VAL A 68 -31.61 -14.11 -16.47
N SER A 69 -30.45 -14.33 -15.85
CA SER A 69 -30.19 -14.01 -14.45
C SER A 69 -29.34 -12.75 -14.38
N THR A 70 -29.61 -11.87 -13.41
CA THR A 70 -28.82 -10.66 -13.18
C THR A 70 -28.35 -10.64 -11.75
N ALA A 71 -27.06 -10.34 -11.56
CA ALA A 71 -26.46 -10.08 -10.26
C ALA A 71 -25.77 -8.71 -10.27
N VAL A 72 -25.72 -8.07 -9.11
CA VAL A 72 -25.05 -6.79 -8.94
C VAL A 72 -23.87 -6.97 -8.01
N VAL A 73 -22.70 -6.51 -8.44
CA VAL A 73 -21.46 -6.52 -7.66
C VAL A 73 -20.98 -5.08 -7.51
N THR A 74 -20.68 -4.68 -6.28
CA THR A 74 -19.99 -3.42 -6.00
C THR A 74 -18.51 -3.72 -5.82
N LEU A 75 -17.65 -3.00 -6.54
CA LEU A 75 -16.20 -3.19 -6.52
C LEU A 75 -15.50 -1.86 -6.27
N SER A 76 -14.50 -1.87 -5.39
CA SER A 76 -13.54 -0.78 -5.21
C SER A 76 -12.11 -1.34 -5.19
N VAL A 77 -11.14 -0.50 -5.52
CA VAL A 77 -9.71 -0.83 -5.41
C VAL A 77 -9.06 0.20 -4.52
N GLU A 78 -8.59 -0.24 -3.39
CA GLU A 78 -7.94 0.56 -2.37
C GLU A 78 -6.42 0.29 -2.38
N ALA A 79 -5.64 1.26 -1.91
CA ALA A 79 -4.20 1.04 -1.73
C ALA A 79 -3.96 -0.11 -0.74
N CYS A 80 -4.75 -0.16 0.33
CA CYS A 80 -4.75 -1.23 1.31
C CYS A 80 -6.18 -1.61 1.68
N THR A 81 -6.46 -2.89 1.85
CA THR A 81 -7.77 -3.37 2.28
C THR A 81 -7.97 -3.27 3.79
N GLY A 82 -9.23 -3.34 4.23
CA GLY A 82 -9.60 -3.39 5.66
C GLY A 82 -9.43 -2.07 6.39
N GLY A 83 -9.64 -0.94 5.72
CA GLY A 83 -9.55 0.39 6.32
C GLY A 83 -8.13 0.74 6.79
N LYS A 84 -7.12 0.22 6.10
CA LYS A 84 -5.71 0.56 6.32
C LYS A 84 -5.26 1.61 5.32
N SER A 85 -4.28 2.43 5.71
CA SER A 85 -3.60 3.35 4.80
C SER A 85 -2.31 2.73 4.26
N LEU A 86 -2.03 2.98 2.97
CA LEU A 86 -0.73 2.69 2.39
C LEU A 86 0.24 3.80 2.76
N ILE A 87 1.31 3.44 3.44
CA ILE A 87 2.44 4.32 3.68
C ILE A 87 3.58 3.85 2.77
N THR A 88 4.14 4.78 1.99
CA THR A 88 5.34 4.52 1.21
C THR A 88 6.49 5.35 1.78
N LEU A 89 7.50 4.67 2.30
CA LEU A 89 8.81 5.25 2.58
C LEU A 89 9.60 5.29 1.27
N VAL A 90 10.08 6.46 0.90
CA VAL A 90 11.02 6.63 -0.21
C VAL A 90 12.34 7.13 0.35
N ALA A 91 13.41 6.37 0.12
CA ALA A 91 14.75 6.73 0.55
C ALA A 91 15.68 6.81 -0.66
N PHE A 92 16.25 7.99 -0.90
CA PHE A 92 17.35 8.14 -1.86
C PHE A 92 18.66 7.92 -1.11
N THR A 93 19.37 6.87 -1.47
CA THR A 93 20.64 6.48 -0.83
C THR A 93 21.83 6.92 -1.66
N ASP A 94 22.97 7.05 -1.02
CA ASP A 94 24.26 7.28 -1.66
C ASP A 94 24.86 5.99 -2.25
N SER A 95 26.18 5.97 -2.41
CA SER A 95 26.91 4.83 -2.97
C SER A 95 26.91 3.57 -2.08
N TRP A 96 26.48 3.69 -0.82
CA TRP A 96 26.55 2.65 0.19
C TRP A 96 25.17 2.28 0.76
N PRO A 97 24.22 1.83 -0.08
CA PRO A 97 22.83 1.62 0.34
C PRO A 97 22.68 0.60 1.47
N SER A 98 23.58 -0.37 1.57
CA SER A 98 23.53 -1.42 2.60
C SER A 98 23.78 -0.92 4.04
N GLU A 99 24.25 0.30 4.20
CA GLU A 99 24.45 0.94 5.51
C GLU A 99 23.13 1.46 6.08
N GLY A 100 22.21 1.85 5.19
CA GLY A 100 20.89 2.36 5.54
C GLY A 100 19.86 1.26 5.73
N SER A 101 19.02 1.43 6.74
CA SER A 101 17.88 0.55 7.02
C SER A 101 16.76 1.32 7.72
N TYR A 102 15.58 0.70 7.85
CA TYR A 102 14.50 1.28 8.63
C TYR A 102 13.73 0.25 9.46
N LYS A 103 13.06 0.73 10.50
CA LYS A 103 12.02 0.03 11.23
C LYS A 103 10.83 0.94 11.46
N LEU A 104 9.64 0.39 11.28
CA LEU A 104 8.38 1.05 11.61
C LEU A 104 7.80 0.38 12.85
N HIS A 105 7.58 1.16 13.87
CA HIS A 105 7.03 0.70 15.15
C HIS A 105 5.61 1.20 15.33
N ARG A 106 4.75 0.36 15.94
CA ARG A 106 3.41 0.78 16.36
C ARG A 106 3.52 1.66 17.61
N GLY A 107 2.81 2.79 17.61
CA GLY A 107 2.83 3.77 18.70
C GLY A 107 3.94 4.79 18.56
N LYS A 108 4.18 5.56 19.64
CA LYS A 108 5.14 6.68 19.67
C LYS A 108 6.58 6.26 20.04
N ALA A 109 6.78 5.03 20.47
CA ALA A 109 8.06 4.58 21.03
C ALA A 109 8.77 3.57 20.12
N MET A 110 10.10 3.67 20.03
CA MET A 110 10.97 2.70 19.33
C MET A 110 10.97 1.31 19.99
N SER A 111 10.43 1.18 21.20
CA SER A 111 10.21 -0.09 21.88
C SER A 111 8.88 -0.76 21.50
N GLY A 112 8.08 -0.12 20.65
CA GLY A 112 6.82 -0.68 20.17
C GLY A 112 7.02 -1.88 19.24
N GLU A 113 5.92 -2.57 18.95
CA GLU A 113 5.90 -3.67 17.98
C GLU A 113 6.44 -3.19 16.62
N VAL A 114 7.41 -3.90 16.04
CA VAL A 114 7.91 -3.64 14.69
C VAL A 114 6.89 -4.18 13.70
N VAL A 115 6.22 -3.31 12.98
CA VAL A 115 5.19 -3.66 11.99
C VAL A 115 5.73 -3.78 10.57
N SER A 116 6.87 -3.15 10.29
CA SER A 116 7.61 -3.26 9.02
C SER A 116 9.07 -2.91 9.23
N SER A 117 9.95 -3.54 8.47
CA SER A 117 11.39 -3.22 8.50
C SER A 117 12.09 -3.65 7.22
N VAL A 118 13.18 -2.97 6.92
CA VAL A 118 14.20 -3.40 5.94
C VAL A 118 15.55 -3.40 6.63
N SER A 119 16.30 -4.47 6.48
CA SER A 119 17.63 -4.62 7.11
C SER A 119 18.74 -3.90 6.36
N ALA A 120 18.53 -3.62 5.06
CA ALA A 120 19.45 -2.88 4.22
C ALA A 120 18.74 -2.40 2.95
N PHE A 121 19.00 -1.17 2.53
CA PHE A 121 18.61 -0.72 1.20
C PHE A 121 19.47 -1.40 0.12
N LYS A 122 18.99 -1.40 -1.13
CA LYS A 122 19.62 -2.18 -2.21
C LYS A 122 20.11 -1.32 -3.37
N VAL A 123 19.47 -0.19 -3.63
CA VAL A 123 19.75 0.65 -4.78
C VAL A 123 20.70 1.74 -4.37
N ALA A 124 21.93 1.72 -4.92
CA ALA A 124 22.94 2.75 -4.70
C ALA A 124 22.69 3.97 -5.60
N ASN A 125 22.91 5.17 -5.06
CA ASN A 125 22.69 6.45 -5.77
C ASN A 125 21.30 6.53 -6.43
N GLY A 126 20.28 6.03 -5.74
CA GLY A 126 18.95 5.89 -6.28
C GLY A 126 17.86 5.70 -5.24
N LEU A 127 16.63 5.57 -5.73
CA LEU A 127 15.44 5.45 -4.90
C LEU A 127 15.23 4.01 -4.43
N ASN A 128 15.01 3.87 -3.13
CA ASN A 128 14.55 2.66 -2.48
C ASN A 128 13.14 2.92 -1.92
N TYR A 129 12.26 1.94 -2.07
CA TYR A 129 10.86 2.03 -1.65
C TYR A 129 10.56 1.00 -0.59
N GLY A 130 9.78 1.40 0.39
CA GLY A 130 9.21 0.51 1.38
C GLY A 130 7.71 0.79 1.50
N ASP A 131 6.88 -0.15 1.01
CA ASP A 131 5.43 -0.05 1.05
C ASP A 131 4.88 -0.90 2.19
N PHE A 132 3.99 -0.31 2.99
CA PHE A 132 3.34 -1.03 4.08
C PHE A 132 1.93 -0.53 4.35
N CYS A 133 1.01 -1.47 4.50
CA CYS A 133 -0.38 -1.21 4.88
C CYS A 133 -0.51 -1.17 6.41
N VAL A 134 -0.85 -0.02 6.95
CA VAL A 134 -0.99 0.17 8.40
C VAL A 134 -2.42 0.48 8.80
N ALA A 135 -2.88 -0.10 9.91
CA ALA A 135 -4.12 0.31 10.54
C ALA A 135 -4.03 1.79 10.99
N HIS A 136 -5.18 2.44 11.13
CA HIS A 136 -5.20 3.81 11.65
C HIS A 136 -4.57 3.86 13.04
N GLY A 137 -3.66 4.80 13.26
CA GLY A 137 -2.95 4.95 14.53
C GLY A 137 -1.67 5.77 14.44
N LEU A 138 -0.95 5.78 15.53
CA LEU A 138 0.37 6.42 15.65
C LEU A 138 1.46 5.41 15.37
N TYR A 139 2.50 5.88 14.69
CA TYR A 139 3.66 5.09 14.30
C TYR A 139 4.93 5.88 14.52
N ALA A 140 5.99 5.19 14.94
CA ALA A 140 7.33 5.74 15.00
C ALA A 140 8.18 5.09 13.90
N LEU A 141 8.74 5.90 13.01
CA LEU A 141 9.70 5.47 12.01
C LEU A 141 11.11 5.68 12.54
N GLU A 142 11.91 4.64 12.52
CA GLU A 142 13.32 4.63 12.88
C GLU A 142 14.13 4.41 11.61
N LEU A 143 15.01 5.35 11.27
CA LEU A 143 16.00 5.23 10.22
C LEU A 143 17.37 4.99 10.86
N LEU A 144 18.13 4.09 10.29
CA LEU A 144 19.40 3.63 10.83
C LEU A 144 20.52 3.77 9.78
N ASP A 145 21.65 4.22 10.24
CA ASP A 145 22.91 4.26 9.51
C ASP A 145 23.97 3.49 10.29
N SER A 146 24.38 2.34 9.79
CA SER A 146 25.32 1.45 10.49
C SER A 146 26.76 1.99 10.55
N ARG A 147 27.13 2.89 9.66
CA ARG A 147 28.47 3.51 9.61
C ARG A 147 28.55 4.81 10.36
N LYS A 148 27.44 5.49 10.64
CA LYS A 148 27.38 6.78 11.34
C LYS A 148 28.08 7.91 10.57
N ASP A 149 28.27 7.77 9.29
CA ASP A 149 28.86 8.82 8.44
C ASP A 149 27.79 9.68 7.75
N GLY A 150 26.52 9.36 7.97
CA GLY A 150 25.34 10.04 7.45
C GLY A 150 25.08 9.70 6.00
N TRP A 151 23.88 10.00 5.54
CA TRP A 151 23.53 9.82 4.13
C TRP A 151 24.01 11.06 3.36
N LYS A 152 25.04 10.89 2.55
CA LYS A 152 25.67 11.99 1.82
C LYS A 152 24.77 12.51 0.70
N ASN A 153 24.86 13.82 0.44
CA ASN A 153 24.12 14.48 -0.64
C ASN A 153 24.34 13.76 -2.00
N PRO A 154 23.26 13.43 -2.77
CA PRO A 154 21.89 13.93 -2.63
C PRO A 154 20.94 13.05 -1.80
N ALA A 155 21.46 12.17 -0.96
CA ALA A 155 20.65 11.26 -0.16
C ALA A 155 19.62 11.98 0.72
N GLY A 156 18.45 11.36 0.89
CA GLY A 156 17.35 11.89 1.67
C GLY A 156 16.22 10.87 1.73
N TRP A 157 15.16 11.19 2.46
CA TRP A 157 14.00 10.33 2.55
C TRP A 157 12.71 11.11 2.81
N TRP A 158 11.59 10.54 2.41
CA TRP A 158 10.27 11.09 2.67
C TRP A 158 9.23 9.98 2.80
N LEU A 159 8.09 10.33 3.38
CA LEU A 159 6.91 9.47 3.47
C LEU A 159 5.79 10.01 2.62
N THR A 160 5.06 9.12 1.96
CA THR A 160 3.80 9.43 1.30
C THR A 160 2.68 8.55 1.83
N VAL A 161 1.44 9.01 1.68
CA VAL A 161 0.24 8.27 2.04
C VAL A 161 -0.64 8.09 0.81
N ASP A 162 -1.23 6.91 0.68
CA ASP A 162 -2.24 6.59 -0.34
C ASP A 162 -1.88 7.09 -1.74
N LEU A 163 -0.58 6.94 -2.12
CA LEU A 163 0.00 7.24 -3.43
C LEU A 163 0.04 8.73 -3.85
N GLY A 164 -0.22 9.68 -2.98
CA GLY A 164 -0.30 11.06 -3.46
C GLY A 164 0.10 12.17 -2.52
N GLU A 165 -0.17 12.08 -1.25
CA GLU A 165 0.19 13.14 -0.32
C GLU A 165 1.55 12.87 0.33
N MET A 166 2.49 13.78 0.09
CA MET A 166 3.75 13.77 0.84
C MET A 166 3.46 14.19 2.28
N ILE A 167 3.61 13.26 3.21
CA ILE A 167 3.39 13.55 4.62
C ILE A 167 4.59 14.25 5.22
N PHE A 168 5.77 13.97 4.68
CA PHE A 168 7.02 14.37 5.31
C PHE A 168 8.17 14.40 4.32
N ASP A 169 8.87 15.54 4.23
CA ASP A 169 10.17 15.67 3.59
C ASP A 169 11.19 15.94 4.71
N MET A 170 12.12 15.01 4.91
CA MET A 170 12.94 15.00 6.11
C MET A 170 14.44 15.25 5.84
N GLY A 171 14.79 15.54 4.61
CA GLY A 171 16.19 15.88 4.31
C GLY A 171 17.18 14.73 4.52
N GLN A 172 18.37 15.06 4.92
CA GLN A 172 19.50 14.15 5.03
C GLN A 172 19.72 13.67 6.46
N MET A 173 20.20 12.44 6.63
CA MET A 173 20.71 11.97 7.91
C MET A 173 22.07 12.64 8.19
N PRO A 174 22.24 13.39 9.31
CA PRO A 174 23.50 14.02 9.64
C PRO A 174 24.61 13.01 9.88
N SER A 175 25.84 13.40 9.61
CA SER A 175 27.03 12.61 9.98
C SER A 175 27.17 12.49 11.50
N LYS A 176 27.74 11.39 11.98
CA LYS A 176 27.92 11.01 13.40
C LYS A 176 26.62 10.61 14.12
N VAL A 177 25.54 10.40 13.36
CA VAL A 177 24.25 9.93 13.88
C VAL A 177 24.02 8.53 13.31
N ASP A 178 23.78 7.58 14.18
CA ASP A 178 23.46 6.19 13.78
C ASP A 178 21.96 5.95 13.63
N ARG A 179 21.15 6.89 14.10
CA ARG A 179 19.72 6.73 14.18
C ARG A 179 18.96 8.06 14.13
N MET A 180 17.91 8.09 13.36
CA MET A 180 16.92 9.16 13.37
C MET A 180 15.54 8.55 13.58
N SER A 181 14.63 9.31 14.20
CA SER A 181 13.25 8.87 14.37
C SER A 181 12.26 9.99 14.21
N THR A 182 11.08 9.64 13.73
CA THR A 182 9.92 10.54 13.67
C THR A 182 8.65 9.78 14.06
N VAL A 183 7.67 10.50 14.59
CA VAL A 183 6.35 9.98 14.91
C VAL A 183 5.33 10.60 13.97
N PHE A 184 4.47 9.78 13.41
CA PHE A 184 3.40 10.23 12.52
C PHE A 184 2.09 9.50 12.79
N SER A 185 0.98 10.09 12.35
CA SER A 185 -0.34 9.47 12.37
C SER A 185 -0.72 9.00 10.98
N SER A 186 -1.27 7.80 10.87
CA SER A 186 -1.85 7.28 9.62
C SER A 186 -3.31 7.69 9.42
N LEU A 187 -3.86 8.58 10.24
CA LEU A 187 -5.21 9.15 10.09
C LEU A 187 -5.16 10.44 9.26
N LEU A 188 -6.08 10.61 8.34
CA LEU A 188 -6.35 11.87 7.64
C LEU A 188 -7.38 12.72 8.43
N PRO A 189 -7.25 14.08 8.47
CA PRO A 189 -6.10 14.87 8.05
C PRO A 189 -4.92 14.66 9.00
N PHE A 190 -3.74 14.53 8.42
CA PHE A 190 -2.52 14.27 9.17
C PHE A 190 -2.26 15.36 10.20
N GLN A 191 -2.27 15.00 11.47
CA GLN A 191 -1.57 15.77 12.49
C GLN A 191 -0.20 15.10 12.67
N VAL A 192 0.82 15.72 12.09
CA VAL A 192 2.19 15.41 12.45
C VAL A 192 2.44 16.12 13.78
N GLU A 193 2.39 15.39 14.89
CA GLU A 193 3.07 15.83 16.08
C GLU A 193 4.56 15.69 15.77
N VAL A 194 5.16 16.77 15.29
CA VAL A 194 6.62 16.86 15.16
C VAL A 194 7.16 16.99 16.57
N ASP A 195 7.34 15.86 17.25
CA ASP A 195 8.29 15.87 18.35
C ASP A 195 9.66 16.15 17.72
N GLU A 196 10.34 17.14 18.30
CA GLU A 196 11.67 17.55 17.88
C GLU A 196 12.55 16.31 17.61
N TRP A 197 13.33 16.36 16.53
CA TRP A 197 14.29 15.32 16.17
C TRP A 197 15.09 14.86 17.37
N LYS A 198 14.85 13.66 17.84
CA LYS A 198 15.70 13.05 18.86
C LYS A 198 16.93 12.47 18.18
N LEU A 199 18.03 13.20 18.22
CA LEU A 199 19.34 12.68 17.92
C LEU A 199 19.77 11.80 19.10
N PHE A 200 19.95 10.53 18.86
CA PHE A 200 20.51 9.62 19.85
C PHE A 200 22.02 9.54 19.60
N ASN A 201 22.79 10.02 20.57
CA ASN A 201 24.26 9.87 20.59
C ASN A 201 24.66 8.49 21.11
#